data_e7493025ca8902c99c838adb2a70e2e0
#
_entry.id   e7493025ca8902c99c838adb2a70e2e0
#
_cell.length_a   1.000
_cell.length_b   1.000
_cell.length_c   1.000
_cell.angle_alpha   90.00
_cell.angle_beta   90.00
_cell.angle_gamma   90.00
#
_symmetry.space_group_name_H-M   'P 1'
#
loop_
_entity.id
_entity.type
_entity.pdbx_description
1 polymer ?
#
loop_
_entity_poly.entity_id
_entity_poly.type
_entity_poly.pdbx_seq_one_letter_code
_entity_poly.pdbx_strand_id
1 'polypeptide(L)'
;AIEEARRCDSLILVSPDYPITTDRTEELVSLDEKNLIARDAVEPLAALVHASEAACGEKILFTSVYRTLEFQKSIYGVNPFAAKPGESEHHSGLSADIKVEGYAQRRFIMSKTGKWMAKNAHRFGFIIRYPLWAEKRTGVDYEPWHLRYVGIPHAEIIYRMKITLEEYLELLEAGAFYRYGNTVISRQTGKKIDFPKTVEDICISADSRGGYIAWGTETV
;
A
#
# COMPACT_ATOMS: atom_id res chain seq x y z
N ALA A 1 1.95 -25.40 4.33
CA ALA A 1 3.05 -25.01 3.41
C ALA A 1 2.82 -23.59 2.91
N ILE A 2 3.85 -22.90 2.32
CA ILE A 2 3.68 -21.57 1.70
C ILE A 2 2.60 -21.63 0.61
N GLU A 3 2.47 -22.75 -0.08
CA GLU A 3 1.48 -22.99 -1.13
C GLU A 3 0.02 -23.00 -0.64
N GLU A 4 -0.21 -23.17 0.64
CA GLU A 4 -1.55 -23.20 1.26
C GLU A 4 -1.97 -21.85 1.82
N ALA A 5 -1.03 -20.89 1.95
CA ALA A 5 -1.32 -19.55 2.43
C ALA A 5 -1.81 -18.66 1.28
N ARG A 6 -2.75 -17.77 1.59
CA ARG A 6 -3.23 -16.79 0.64
C ARG A 6 -2.12 -15.76 0.34
N ARG A 7 -1.72 -15.63 -0.91
CA ARG A 7 -0.75 -14.63 -1.35
C ARG A 7 -1.45 -13.30 -1.64
N CYS A 8 -1.00 -12.23 -1.00
CA CYS A 8 -1.57 -10.89 -1.13
C CYS A 8 -0.60 -9.87 -1.72
N ASP A 9 0.71 -10.06 -1.52
CA ASP A 9 1.81 -9.17 -1.95
C ASP A 9 1.60 -7.67 -1.66
N SER A 10 0.81 -7.35 -0.63
CA SER A 10 0.47 -5.97 -0.26
C SER A 10 1.61 -5.20 0.42
N LEU A 11 2.61 -5.90 0.94
CA LEU A 11 3.74 -5.33 1.68
C LEU A 11 5.04 -5.22 0.88
N ILE A 12 5.00 -5.47 -0.43
CA ILE A 12 6.17 -5.24 -1.28
C ILE A 12 6.61 -3.79 -1.19
N LEU A 13 7.91 -3.56 -1.07
CA LEU A 13 8.49 -2.24 -1.13
C LEU A 13 8.88 -1.91 -2.58
N VAL A 14 8.56 -0.70 -3.02
CA VAL A 14 8.95 -0.17 -4.33
C VAL A 14 9.70 1.14 -4.10
N SER A 15 10.95 1.17 -4.50
CA SER A 15 11.85 2.31 -4.31
C SER A 15 13.05 2.17 -5.26
N PRO A 16 13.98 3.14 -5.33
CA PRO A 16 15.23 2.99 -6.06
C PRO A 16 16.04 1.73 -5.68
N ASP A 17 15.99 1.31 -4.41
CA ASP A 17 16.68 0.11 -3.93
C ASP A 17 15.91 -1.19 -4.25
N TYR A 18 14.61 -1.10 -4.48
CA TYR A 18 13.70 -2.22 -4.73
C TYR A 18 12.82 -1.96 -5.95
N PRO A 19 13.40 -1.82 -7.15
CA PRO A 19 12.65 -1.52 -8.35
C PRO A 19 11.84 -2.72 -8.85
N ILE A 20 10.66 -2.44 -9.41
CA ILE A 20 9.89 -3.40 -10.19
C ILE A 20 10.45 -3.44 -11.61
N THR A 21 10.83 -4.62 -12.07
CA THR A 21 11.48 -4.81 -13.38
C THR A 21 10.58 -5.40 -14.45
N THR A 22 9.40 -5.89 -14.07
CA THR A 22 8.39 -6.48 -14.97
C THR A 22 7.00 -5.99 -14.60
N ASP A 23 6.15 -5.77 -15.60
CA ASP A 23 4.76 -5.38 -15.35
C ASP A 23 3.98 -6.50 -14.63
N ARG A 24 3.18 -6.10 -13.64
CA ARG A 24 2.40 -7.00 -12.77
C ARG A 24 0.96 -7.12 -13.23
N THR A 25 0.73 -7.62 -14.44
CA THR A 25 -0.59 -7.63 -15.08
C THR A 25 -1.51 -8.75 -14.59
N GLU A 26 -0.98 -9.87 -14.12
CA GLU A 26 -1.77 -11.06 -13.74
C GLU A 26 -2.63 -10.87 -12.48
N GLU A 27 -2.22 -9.96 -11.59
CA GLU A 27 -2.88 -9.69 -10.31
C GLU A 27 -3.82 -8.48 -10.38
N LEU A 28 -3.92 -7.81 -11.54
CA LEU A 28 -4.72 -6.61 -11.71
C LEU A 28 -6.15 -6.93 -12.11
N VAL A 29 -7.05 -6.09 -11.63
CA VAL A 29 -8.46 -6.08 -12.01
C VAL A 29 -8.89 -4.67 -12.38
N SER A 30 -9.98 -4.54 -13.15
CA SER A 30 -10.54 -3.23 -13.49
C SER A 30 -11.12 -2.55 -12.25
N LEU A 31 -10.69 -1.32 -12.01
CA LEU A 31 -11.27 -0.43 -11.01
C LEU A 31 -12.40 0.41 -11.65
N ASP A 32 -12.14 0.89 -12.85
CA ASP A 32 -13.09 1.60 -13.72
C ASP A 32 -12.69 1.38 -15.18
N GLU A 33 -13.30 2.13 -16.12
CA GLU A 33 -13.05 2.00 -17.57
C GLU A 33 -11.58 2.23 -17.97
N LYS A 34 -10.78 2.92 -17.14
CA LYS A 34 -9.42 3.39 -17.45
C LYS A 34 -8.36 2.89 -16.49
N ASN A 35 -8.75 2.50 -15.30
CA ASN A 35 -7.83 2.21 -14.21
C ASN A 35 -7.84 0.73 -13.84
N LEU A 36 -6.65 0.19 -13.66
CA LEU A 36 -6.42 -1.14 -13.10
C LEU A 36 -5.85 -0.99 -11.69
N ILE A 37 -6.14 -1.96 -10.82
CA ILE A 37 -5.63 -2.02 -9.45
C ILE A 37 -5.41 -3.48 -9.06
N ALA A 38 -4.54 -3.72 -8.07
CA ALA A 38 -4.36 -5.05 -7.50
C ALA A 38 -5.68 -5.59 -6.92
N ARG A 39 -5.99 -6.85 -7.20
CA ARG A 39 -7.24 -7.53 -6.81
C ARG A 39 -7.58 -7.34 -5.33
N ASP A 40 -6.60 -7.49 -4.45
CA ASP A 40 -6.81 -7.35 -3.00
C ASP A 40 -7.07 -5.91 -2.53
N ALA A 41 -6.78 -4.92 -3.37
CA ALA A 41 -6.99 -3.51 -3.04
C ALA A 41 -8.33 -2.94 -3.56
N VAL A 42 -9.02 -3.64 -4.49
CA VAL A 42 -10.23 -3.08 -5.15
C VAL A 42 -11.38 -2.87 -4.17
N GLU A 43 -11.76 -3.89 -3.41
CA GLU A 43 -12.85 -3.78 -2.43
C GLU A 43 -12.53 -2.80 -1.29
N PRO A 44 -11.32 -2.85 -0.66
CA PRO A 44 -10.91 -1.86 0.31
C PRO A 44 -10.94 -0.41 -0.23
N LEU A 45 -10.51 -0.20 -1.50
CA LEU A 45 -10.53 1.13 -2.10
C LEU A 45 -11.97 1.61 -2.35
N ALA A 46 -12.85 0.74 -2.84
CA ALA A 46 -14.25 1.06 -3.02
C ALA A 46 -14.92 1.44 -1.70
N ALA A 47 -14.66 0.69 -0.62
CA ALA A 47 -15.16 0.99 0.72
C ALA A 47 -14.62 2.34 1.25
N LEU A 48 -13.33 2.61 1.05
CA LEU A 48 -12.69 3.88 1.44
C LEU A 48 -13.32 5.07 0.70
N VAL A 49 -13.50 4.96 -0.62
CA VAL A 49 -14.13 6.00 -1.46
C VAL A 49 -15.55 6.26 -0.98
N HIS A 50 -16.36 5.20 -0.86
CA HIS A 50 -17.76 5.34 -0.41
C HIS A 50 -17.86 6.03 0.97
N ALA A 51 -17.05 5.58 1.94
CA ALA A 51 -17.06 6.16 3.29
C ALA A 51 -16.64 7.63 3.30
N SER A 52 -15.63 8.00 2.50
CA SER A 52 -15.14 9.37 2.44
C SER A 52 -16.12 10.30 1.72
N GLU A 53 -16.75 9.86 0.64
CA GLU A 53 -17.77 10.63 -0.09
C GLU A 53 -19.01 10.86 0.78
N ALA A 54 -19.44 9.83 1.52
CA ALA A 54 -20.54 9.96 2.47
C ALA A 54 -20.22 10.93 3.61
N ALA A 55 -18.99 10.92 4.12
CA ALA A 55 -18.58 11.79 5.23
C ALA A 55 -18.30 13.24 4.82
N CYS A 56 -17.79 13.46 3.61
CA CYS A 56 -17.27 14.77 3.17
C CYS A 56 -18.18 15.48 2.15
N GLY A 57 -19.01 14.75 1.42
CA GLY A 57 -19.83 15.28 0.32
C GLY A 57 -19.00 15.72 -0.90
N GLU A 58 -17.76 15.25 -1.03
CA GLU A 58 -16.86 15.56 -2.14
C GLU A 58 -16.59 14.29 -2.93
N LYS A 59 -16.81 14.32 -4.26
CA LYS A 59 -16.58 13.17 -5.13
C LYS A 59 -15.09 12.97 -5.38
N ILE A 60 -14.62 11.73 -5.21
CA ILE A 60 -13.24 11.34 -5.50
C ILE A 60 -13.07 11.09 -7.00
N LEU A 61 -11.96 11.57 -7.54
CA LEU A 61 -11.50 11.34 -8.89
C LEU A 61 -10.10 10.74 -8.85
N PHE A 62 -9.91 9.61 -9.53
CA PHE A 62 -8.59 9.01 -9.70
C PHE A 62 -7.80 9.76 -10.77
N THR A 63 -6.57 10.13 -10.46
CA THR A 63 -5.65 10.79 -11.41
C THR A 63 -4.60 9.83 -11.94
N SER A 64 -4.27 8.81 -11.17
CA SER A 64 -3.37 7.73 -11.56
C SER A 64 -3.59 6.53 -10.63
N VAL A 65 -3.59 5.31 -11.19
CA VAL A 65 -3.62 4.08 -10.40
C VAL A 65 -2.47 3.20 -10.87
N TYR A 66 -2.70 2.11 -11.61
CA TYR A 66 -1.61 1.32 -12.17
C TYR A 66 -0.94 2.04 -13.35
N ARG A 67 0.38 1.91 -13.44
CA ARG A 67 1.19 2.37 -14.59
C ARG A 67 2.12 1.26 -15.06
N THR A 68 2.15 1.01 -16.36
CA THR A 68 3.15 0.14 -16.97
C THR A 68 4.54 0.78 -16.92
N LEU A 69 5.58 -0.05 -17.00
CA LEU A 69 6.97 0.43 -17.12
C LEU A 69 7.16 1.30 -18.36
N GLU A 70 6.52 0.93 -19.49
CA GLU A 70 6.57 1.68 -20.72
C GLU A 70 5.93 3.07 -20.59
N PHE A 71 4.73 3.15 -19.99
CA PHE A 71 4.08 4.44 -19.72
C PHE A 71 4.96 5.32 -18.81
N GLN A 72 5.52 4.76 -17.73
CA GLN A 72 6.40 5.52 -16.84
C GLN A 72 7.65 6.04 -17.58
N LYS A 73 8.21 5.25 -18.49
CA LYS A 73 9.32 5.67 -19.34
C LYS A 73 8.94 6.85 -20.23
N SER A 74 7.73 6.87 -20.76
CA SER A 74 7.25 7.96 -21.62
C SER A 74 7.10 9.29 -20.91
N ILE A 75 6.79 9.28 -19.61
CA ILE A 75 6.61 10.50 -18.80
C ILE A 75 7.89 10.89 -18.05
N TYR A 76 8.84 9.98 -17.87
CA TYR A 76 10.11 10.26 -17.20
C TYR A 76 10.97 11.23 -18.04
N GLY A 77 11.45 12.29 -17.39
CA GLY A 77 12.21 13.36 -18.06
C GLY A 77 11.33 14.43 -18.71
N VAL A 78 10.02 14.18 -18.91
CA VAL A 78 9.04 15.18 -19.35
C VAL A 78 8.32 15.77 -18.14
N ASN A 79 7.91 14.92 -17.20
CA ASN A 79 7.38 15.35 -15.91
C ASN A 79 8.51 15.33 -14.87
N PRO A 80 8.91 16.49 -14.30
CA PRO A 80 10.02 16.56 -13.35
C PRO A 80 9.76 15.82 -12.03
N PHE A 81 8.51 15.47 -11.74
CA PHE A 81 8.11 14.73 -10.54
C PHE A 81 7.93 13.22 -10.80
N ALA A 82 8.13 12.76 -12.04
CA ALA A 82 8.00 11.35 -12.35
C ALA A 82 9.23 10.57 -11.84
N ALA A 83 8.98 9.54 -11.03
CA ALA A 83 10.01 8.57 -10.66
C ALA A 83 10.57 7.86 -11.90
N LYS A 84 11.78 7.31 -11.79
CA LYS A 84 12.32 6.46 -12.86
C LYS A 84 11.46 5.22 -13.09
N PRO A 85 11.44 4.69 -14.33
CA PRO A 85 10.80 3.40 -14.59
C PRO A 85 11.32 2.32 -13.62
N GLY A 86 10.39 1.62 -13.00
CA GLY A 86 10.68 0.63 -11.96
C GLY A 86 10.61 1.18 -10.52
N GLU A 87 10.85 2.47 -10.30
CA GLU A 87 10.92 3.08 -8.96
C GLU A 87 9.56 3.66 -8.50
N SER A 88 8.54 3.62 -9.34
CA SER A 88 7.20 4.13 -9.02
C SER A 88 6.33 3.07 -8.35
N GLU A 89 5.70 3.40 -7.21
CA GLU A 89 4.73 2.52 -6.56
C GLU A 89 3.53 2.15 -7.43
N HIS A 90 3.19 2.98 -8.42
CA HIS A 90 2.11 2.69 -9.36
C HIS A 90 2.34 1.41 -10.19
N HIS A 91 3.58 0.95 -10.35
CA HIS A 91 3.89 -0.33 -10.98
C HIS A 91 3.40 -1.54 -10.19
N SER A 92 3.19 -1.37 -8.88
CA SER A 92 2.69 -2.45 -8.03
C SER A 92 1.20 -2.74 -8.20
N GLY A 93 0.43 -1.76 -8.71
CA GLY A 93 -1.04 -1.79 -8.67
C GLY A 93 -1.63 -1.57 -7.28
N LEU A 94 -0.82 -1.23 -6.28
CA LEU A 94 -1.25 -1.06 -4.88
C LEU A 94 -1.46 0.41 -4.50
N SER A 95 -1.19 1.35 -5.42
CA SER A 95 -1.25 2.78 -5.18
C SER A 95 -2.30 3.46 -6.03
N ALA A 96 -2.90 4.51 -5.48
CA ALA A 96 -3.85 5.35 -6.17
C ALA A 96 -3.63 6.82 -5.81
N ASP A 97 -3.49 7.65 -6.84
CA ASP A 97 -3.51 9.10 -6.74
C ASP A 97 -4.92 9.61 -6.89
N ILE A 98 -5.37 10.39 -5.92
CA ILE A 98 -6.74 10.90 -5.86
C ILE A 98 -6.79 12.43 -5.77
N LYS A 99 -7.92 12.99 -6.22
CA LYS A 99 -8.26 14.39 -6.05
C LYS A 99 -9.75 14.55 -5.81
N VAL A 100 -10.16 15.74 -5.41
CA VAL A 100 -11.54 16.21 -5.48
C VAL A 100 -11.60 17.49 -6.27
N GLU A 101 -12.79 17.91 -6.70
CA GLU A 101 -12.96 19.16 -7.46
C GLU A 101 -12.32 20.35 -6.74
N GLY A 102 -11.51 21.11 -7.44
CA GLY A 102 -10.79 22.28 -6.92
C GLY A 102 -9.55 21.97 -6.08
N TYR A 103 -9.31 20.71 -5.69
CA TYR A 103 -8.19 20.34 -4.82
C TYR A 103 -7.45 19.12 -5.36
N ALA A 104 -6.26 19.35 -5.91
CA ALA A 104 -5.37 18.31 -6.42
C ALA A 104 -3.96 18.46 -5.80
N GLN A 105 -3.16 17.43 -5.88
CA GLN A 105 -1.78 17.39 -5.40
C GLN A 105 -1.66 17.90 -3.94
N ARG A 106 -0.66 18.71 -3.62
CA ARG A 106 -0.47 19.23 -2.25
C ARG A 106 -1.70 19.96 -1.69
N ARG A 107 -2.51 20.59 -2.57
CA ARG A 107 -3.75 21.25 -2.12
C ARG A 107 -4.84 20.28 -1.70
N PHE A 108 -4.74 19.00 -2.04
CA PHE A 108 -5.72 17.97 -1.64
C PHE A 108 -5.94 17.94 -0.12
N ILE A 109 -4.88 18.12 0.68
CA ILE A 109 -5.01 18.17 2.16
C ILE A 109 -5.88 19.34 2.66
N MET A 110 -6.14 20.34 1.85
CA MET A 110 -7.00 21.47 2.21
C MET A 110 -8.49 21.14 2.07
N SER A 111 -8.84 20.14 1.26
CA SER A 111 -10.21 19.65 1.10
C SER A 111 -10.71 18.94 2.37
N LYS A 112 -12.03 18.76 2.47
CA LYS A 112 -12.61 17.94 3.54
C LYS A 112 -12.16 16.48 3.41
N THR A 113 -12.17 15.95 2.19
CA THR A 113 -11.74 14.60 1.87
C THR A 113 -10.28 14.37 2.20
N GLY A 114 -9.36 15.28 1.85
CA GLY A 114 -7.94 15.14 2.18
C GLY A 114 -7.69 15.08 3.68
N LYS A 115 -8.36 15.94 4.46
CA LYS A 115 -8.29 15.91 5.93
C LYS A 115 -8.89 14.63 6.53
N TRP A 116 -9.95 14.13 5.91
CA TRP A 116 -10.59 12.87 6.33
C TRP A 116 -9.70 11.66 6.00
N MET A 117 -9.12 11.63 4.79
CA MET A 117 -8.19 10.57 4.37
C MET A 117 -7.00 10.46 5.31
N ALA A 118 -6.37 11.58 5.65
CA ALA A 118 -5.23 11.61 6.57
C ALA A 118 -5.53 10.97 7.94
N LYS A 119 -6.80 10.92 8.35
CA LYS A 119 -7.23 10.38 9.65
C LYS A 119 -7.84 8.98 9.57
N ASN A 120 -8.32 8.55 8.40
CA ASN A 120 -9.19 7.37 8.31
C ASN A 120 -8.72 6.32 7.29
N ALA A 121 -7.83 6.65 6.34
CA ALA A 121 -7.43 5.70 5.28
C ALA A 121 -6.90 4.38 5.85
N HIS A 122 -6.19 4.41 6.99
CA HIS A 122 -5.64 3.23 7.66
C HIS A 122 -6.71 2.21 8.06
N ARG A 123 -7.94 2.65 8.33
CA ARG A 123 -9.08 1.77 8.70
C ARG A 123 -9.54 0.91 7.54
N PHE A 124 -9.13 1.23 6.32
CA PHE A 124 -9.44 0.52 5.08
C PHE A 124 -8.20 -0.16 4.47
N GLY A 125 -7.11 -0.27 5.24
CA GLY A 125 -5.88 -0.89 4.77
C GLY A 125 -4.99 0.02 3.93
N PHE A 126 -5.26 1.33 3.86
CA PHE A 126 -4.46 2.31 3.12
C PHE A 126 -3.64 3.21 4.04
N ILE A 127 -2.48 3.61 3.58
CA ILE A 127 -1.66 4.65 4.21
C ILE A 127 -1.50 5.84 3.26
N ILE A 128 -1.31 7.04 3.83
CA ILE A 128 -0.70 8.14 3.09
C ILE A 128 0.79 7.79 2.98
N ARG A 129 1.23 7.41 1.79
CA ARG A 129 2.55 6.81 1.59
C ARG A 129 3.70 7.73 1.90
N TYR A 130 3.55 9.01 1.54
CA TYR A 130 4.58 10.04 1.67
C TYR A 130 4.06 11.20 2.54
N PRO A 131 3.94 10.99 3.87
CA PRO A 131 3.50 12.03 4.78
C PRO A 131 4.57 13.11 4.97
N LEU A 132 4.15 14.31 5.38
CA LEU A 132 5.02 15.50 5.47
C LEU A 132 6.32 15.29 6.29
N TRP A 133 6.25 14.45 7.31
CA TRP A 133 7.40 14.18 8.20
C TRP A 133 8.35 13.10 7.67
N ALA A 134 8.01 12.40 6.59
CA ALA A 134 8.72 11.21 6.13
C ALA A 134 9.67 11.45 4.94
N GLU A 135 9.78 12.67 4.42
CA GLU A 135 10.58 12.99 3.22
C GLU A 135 12.03 12.50 3.31
N LYS A 136 12.69 12.73 4.45
CA LYS A 136 14.07 12.27 4.65
C LYS A 136 14.21 10.75 4.64
N ARG A 137 13.15 10.03 5.00
CA ARG A 137 13.15 8.57 5.09
C ARG A 137 12.78 7.91 3.77
N THR A 138 11.81 8.48 3.07
CA THR A 138 11.29 7.92 1.81
C THR A 138 12.02 8.47 0.58
N GLY A 139 12.68 9.61 0.70
CA GLY A 139 13.29 10.31 -0.43
C GLY A 139 12.25 10.99 -1.35
N VAL A 140 10.97 10.99 -0.97
CA VAL A 140 9.87 11.55 -1.75
C VAL A 140 9.21 12.68 -0.97
N ASP A 141 8.91 13.76 -1.67
CA ASP A 141 8.18 14.92 -1.14
C ASP A 141 6.80 14.53 -0.57
N TYR A 142 6.23 15.42 0.24
CA TYR A 142 4.88 15.26 0.78
C TYR A 142 3.81 15.10 -0.30
N GLU A 143 3.12 13.96 -0.30
CA GLU A 143 2.06 13.61 -1.25
C GLU A 143 0.76 13.18 -0.53
N PRO A 144 -0.07 14.13 -0.05
CA PRO A 144 -1.32 13.77 0.65
C PRO A 144 -2.36 13.06 -0.21
N TRP A 145 -2.20 13.10 -1.53
CA TRP A 145 -3.08 12.49 -2.52
C TRP A 145 -2.69 11.04 -2.84
N HIS A 146 -1.47 10.60 -2.50
CA HIS A 146 -0.92 9.29 -2.84
C HIS A 146 -1.24 8.27 -1.76
N LEU A 147 -2.23 7.43 -2.04
CA LEU A 147 -2.64 6.32 -1.19
C LEU A 147 -1.88 5.04 -1.57
N ARG A 148 -1.43 4.30 -0.56
CA ARG A 148 -0.84 2.98 -0.74
C ARG A 148 -1.60 1.94 0.07
N TYR A 149 -2.06 0.87 -0.60
CA TYR A 149 -2.65 -0.30 0.07
C TYR A 149 -1.56 -1.18 0.67
N VAL A 150 -1.69 -1.49 1.93
CA VAL A 150 -0.83 -2.42 2.68
C VAL A 150 -1.64 -3.48 3.43
N GLY A 151 -2.96 -3.34 3.44
CA GLY A 151 -3.88 -4.23 4.16
C GLY A 151 -3.99 -3.96 5.66
N ILE A 152 -4.92 -4.65 6.29
CA ILE A 152 -5.15 -4.63 7.74
C ILE A 152 -4.49 -5.90 8.32
N PRO A 153 -3.78 -5.80 9.48
CA PRO A 153 -3.69 -4.65 10.39
C PRO A 153 -2.52 -3.70 10.08
N HIS A 154 -1.75 -3.95 9.04
CA HIS A 154 -0.49 -3.24 8.74
C HIS A 154 -0.67 -1.72 8.63
N ALA A 155 -1.71 -1.28 7.92
CA ALA A 155 -2.03 0.15 7.77
C ALA A 155 -2.31 0.82 9.12
N GLU A 156 -3.03 0.14 10.00
CA GLU A 156 -3.35 0.66 11.33
C GLU A 156 -2.11 0.75 12.22
N ILE A 157 -1.24 -0.26 12.18
CA ILE A 157 0.04 -0.25 12.91
C ILE A 157 0.92 0.91 12.44
N ILE A 158 1.12 1.04 11.13
CA ILE A 158 1.92 2.12 10.52
C ILE A 158 1.38 3.49 10.93
N TYR A 159 0.06 3.68 10.86
CA TYR A 159 -0.60 4.94 11.23
C TYR A 159 -0.43 5.27 12.71
N ARG A 160 -0.67 4.31 13.62
CA ARG A 160 -0.58 4.51 15.07
C ARG A 160 0.84 4.76 15.54
N MET A 161 1.80 4.05 14.97
CA MET A 161 3.21 4.22 15.31
C MET A 161 3.84 5.46 14.66
N LYS A 162 3.17 6.08 13.68
CA LYS A 162 3.69 7.20 12.88
C LYS A 162 5.04 6.86 12.23
N ILE A 163 5.08 5.74 11.56
CA ILE A 163 6.27 5.24 10.84
C ILE A 163 5.96 5.10 9.35
N THR A 164 7.00 4.99 8.53
CA THR A 164 6.87 4.71 7.10
C THR A 164 6.72 3.21 6.83
N LEU A 165 6.39 2.82 5.60
CA LEU A 165 6.39 1.41 5.20
C LEU A 165 7.79 0.79 5.33
N GLU A 166 8.83 1.54 4.99
CA GLU A 166 10.23 1.11 5.15
C GLU A 166 10.54 0.78 6.60
N GLU A 167 10.25 1.70 7.51
CA GLU A 167 10.47 1.52 8.95
C GLU A 167 9.65 0.37 9.51
N TYR A 168 8.41 0.22 9.06
CA TYR A 168 7.57 -0.91 9.46
C TYR A 168 8.19 -2.25 9.08
N LEU A 169 8.64 -2.39 7.83
CA LEU A 169 9.28 -3.62 7.37
C LEU A 169 10.61 -3.88 8.09
N GLU A 170 11.35 -2.83 8.46
CA GLU A 170 12.60 -2.95 9.23
C GLU A 170 12.38 -3.41 10.67
N LEU A 171 11.28 -3.02 11.30
CA LEU A 171 10.92 -3.47 12.65
C LEU A 171 10.63 -4.97 12.73
N LEU A 172 10.22 -5.58 11.63
CA LEU A 172 9.89 -7.01 11.60
C LEU A 172 11.17 -7.84 11.45
N GLU A 173 11.73 -8.29 12.57
CA GLU A 173 12.90 -9.17 12.60
C GLU A 173 12.56 -10.58 12.08
N ALA A 174 13.49 -11.18 11.33
CA ALA A 174 13.30 -12.50 10.78
C ALA A 174 13.15 -13.56 11.88
N GLY A 175 12.09 -14.36 11.82
CA GLY A 175 11.78 -15.41 12.79
C GLY A 175 11.07 -14.92 14.05
N ALA A 176 10.93 -13.61 14.28
CA ALA A 176 10.19 -13.09 15.41
C ALA A 176 8.68 -13.08 15.13
N PHE A 177 7.89 -13.22 16.19
CA PHE A 177 6.43 -13.13 16.15
C PHE A 177 5.95 -11.87 16.87
N TYR A 178 5.10 -11.11 16.22
CA TYR A 178 4.48 -9.89 16.74
C TYR A 178 2.98 -10.09 16.82
N ARG A 179 2.34 -9.47 17.81
CA ARG A 179 0.88 -9.53 18.01
C ARG A 179 0.28 -8.14 17.92
N TYR A 180 -0.82 -8.06 17.17
CA TYR A 180 -1.67 -6.87 17.13
C TYR A 180 -3.15 -7.32 17.20
N GLY A 181 -3.77 -7.10 18.35
CA GLY A 181 -5.07 -7.73 18.63
C GLY A 181 -4.98 -9.24 18.51
N ASN A 182 -5.84 -9.83 17.69
CA ASN A 182 -5.85 -11.27 17.41
C ASN A 182 -4.95 -11.64 16.23
N THR A 183 -4.27 -10.71 15.61
CA THR A 183 -3.39 -10.99 14.47
C THR A 183 -1.97 -11.30 14.95
N VAL A 184 -1.42 -12.40 14.47
CA VAL A 184 0.00 -12.75 14.63
C VAL A 184 0.70 -12.42 13.31
N ILE A 185 1.83 -11.72 13.40
CA ILE A 185 2.63 -11.27 12.25
C ILE A 185 4.05 -11.79 12.43
N SER A 186 4.66 -12.31 11.37
CA SER A 186 6.06 -12.76 11.40
C SER A 186 6.73 -12.53 10.05
N ARG A 187 7.93 -11.99 10.07
CA ARG A 187 8.82 -11.98 8.92
C ARG A 187 9.59 -13.31 8.85
N GLN A 188 9.55 -13.97 7.72
CA GLN A 188 10.20 -15.26 7.54
C GLN A 188 11.00 -15.31 6.22
N THR A 189 12.06 -16.11 6.21
CA THR A 189 12.96 -16.26 5.04
C THR A 189 13.05 -17.71 4.54
N GLY A 190 12.41 -18.65 5.24
CA GLY A 190 12.42 -20.07 4.91
C GLY A 190 11.44 -20.44 3.78
N LYS A 191 11.52 -21.69 3.32
CA LYS A 191 10.57 -22.26 2.35
C LYS A 191 9.26 -22.75 2.97
N LYS A 192 9.15 -22.76 4.30
CA LYS A 192 7.97 -23.19 5.03
C LYS A 192 7.51 -22.08 5.94
N ILE A 193 6.21 -21.89 6.03
CA ILE A 193 5.61 -20.99 7.00
C ILE A 193 5.67 -21.68 8.37
N ASP A 194 6.26 -21.00 9.33
CA ASP A 194 6.29 -21.39 10.72
C ASP A 194 5.33 -20.50 11.53
N PHE A 195 4.20 -21.09 11.93
CA PHE A 195 3.18 -20.40 12.73
C PHE A 195 2.65 -21.33 13.82
N PRO A 196 2.22 -20.78 14.98
CA PRO A 196 1.47 -21.56 15.97
C PRO A 196 0.24 -22.22 15.33
N LYS A 197 -0.09 -23.43 15.77
CA LYS A 197 -1.27 -24.18 15.26
C LYS A 197 -2.60 -23.48 15.54
N THR A 198 -2.61 -22.52 16.43
CA THR A 198 -3.76 -21.69 16.79
C THR A 198 -3.97 -20.51 15.81
N VAL A 199 -3.12 -20.36 14.79
CA VAL A 199 -3.25 -19.26 13.82
C VAL A 199 -3.83 -19.82 12.52
N GLU A 200 -4.95 -19.23 12.10
CA GLU A 200 -5.69 -19.56 10.90
C GLU A 200 -5.69 -18.40 9.89
N ASP A 201 -6.25 -18.62 8.71
CA ASP A 201 -6.39 -17.63 7.63
C ASP A 201 -5.05 -16.93 7.27
N ILE A 202 -3.99 -17.71 7.13
CA ILE A 202 -2.66 -17.19 6.92
C ILE A 202 -2.54 -16.54 5.54
N CYS A 203 -2.20 -15.26 5.53
CA CYS A 203 -1.80 -14.49 4.36
C CYS A 203 -0.29 -14.30 4.32
N ILE A 204 0.26 -14.17 3.12
CA ILE A 204 1.69 -13.85 2.91
C ILE A 204 1.86 -12.72 1.90
N SER A 205 2.89 -11.93 2.09
CA SER A 205 3.38 -10.94 1.15
C SER A 205 4.89 -11.04 1.03
N ALA A 206 5.43 -10.95 -0.18
CA ALA A 206 6.86 -10.69 -0.34
C ALA A 206 7.23 -9.39 0.38
N ASP A 207 8.46 -9.32 0.92
CA ASP A 207 8.98 -8.16 1.65
C ASP A 207 9.98 -7.31 0.85
N SER A 208 10.21 -7.67 -0.43
CA SER A 208 11.24 -7.12 -1.31
C SER A 208 12.69 -7.23 -0.79
N ARG A 209 12.90 -7.92 0.34
CA ARG A 209 14.17 -8.04 1.07
C ARG A 209 14.67 -9.49 1.15
N GLY A 210 14.18 -10.34 0.25
CA GLY A 210 14.54 -11.77 0.18
C GLY A 210 13.79 -12.67 1.14
N GLY A 211 12.71 -12.18 1.74
CA GLY A 211 11.80 -12.92 2.60
C GLY A 211 10.35 -12.60 2.31
N TYR A 212 9.50 -12.93 3.26
CA TYR A 212 8.08 -12.62 3.23
C TYR A 212 7.56 -12.30 4.63
N ILE A 213 6.53 -11.48 4.67
CA ILE A 213 5.73 -11.24 5.86
C ILE A 213 4.54 -12.18 5.80
N ALA A 214 4.34 -12.96 6.85
CA ALA A 214 3.15 -13.79 7.02
C ALA A 214 2.34 -13.25 8.20
N TRP A 215 1.02 -13.31 8.09
CA TRP A 215 0.11 -12.95 9.17
C TRP A 215 -1.15 -13.80 9.13
N GLY A 216 -1.77 -13.99 10.26
CA GLY A 216 -3.01 -14.74 10.39
C GLY A 216 -3.72 -14.43 11.68
N THR A 217 -4.95 -14.93 11.84
CA THR A 217 -5.79 -14.72 13.01
C THR A 217 -5.57 -15.83 14.02
N GLU A 218 -5.25 -15.46 15.26
CA GLU A 218 -5.17 -16.43 16.36
C GLU A 218 -6.58 -16.74 16.85
N THR A 219 -6.92 -18.03 16.79
CA THR A 219 -8.17 -18.57 17.37
C THR A 219 -7.93 -18.93 18.83
N VAL A 220 -8.77 -18.40 19.71
CA VAL A 220 -8.74 -18.64 21.16
C VAL A 220 -9.34 -20.01 21.49
#